data_b4288b5c52c176fc0b4a54e1443a6276
#
_entry.id   b4288b5c52c176fc0b4a54e1443a6276
#
_cell.length_a   1.000
_cell.length_b   1.000
_cell.length_c   1.000
_cell.angle_alpha   90.00
_cell.angle_beta   90.00
_cell.angle_gamma   90.00
#
_symmetry.space_group_name_H-M   'P 1'
#
loop_
_entity.id
_entity.type
_entity.pdbx_description
1 polymer ?
#
loop_
_entity_poly.entity_id
_entity_poly.type
_entity_poly.pdbx_seq_one_letter_code
_entity_poly.pdbx_strand_id
1 'polypeptide(L)'
;CVNDFNNNRFNIILKSRQLGLSTLVAAYSVWQSIFYKEKNILIIATKLAVAQNFIRKVKTYIKSMPNWLLVPTVVANNKQQVEFSNGSQIKAVPTSDDAGRSEALSLLIVDEAAFVRNFDDLWMGLYPTLSTGGRAIILSTPNGVGGQYHELYTKAERKENKFNPIKLLWDVHPERGDDWFEKETKNMSKKQISQELLCDFASSGDTFLTQDTLDKLRILTKSPIEKSGPEMNVWYWEHPLRS
;
A
#
# COMPACT_ATOMS: atom_id res chain seq x y z
N CYS A 1 2.03 1.76 -13.69
CA CYS A 1 1.53 2.56 -12.55
C CYS A 1 0.91 3.89 -12.98
N VAL A 2 1.60 4.80 -13.72
CA VAL A 2 1.00 6.10 -14.06
C VAL A 2 -0.28 5.97 -14.88
N ASN A 3 -0.30 5.06 -15.86
CA ASN A 3 -1.52 4.76 -16.62
C ASN A 3 -2.62 4.21 -15.72
N ASP A 4 -2.27 3.36 -14.75
CA ASP A 4 -3.26 2.83 -13.79
C ASP A 4 -3.82 3.95 -12.91
N PHE A 5 -2.98 4.88 -12.45
CA PHE A 5 -3.42 6.04 -11.68
C PHE A 5 -4.37 6.95 -12.46
N ASN A 6 -4.20 7.06 -13.77
CA ASN A 6 -5.09 7.84 -14.63
C ASN A 6 -6.40 7.12 -14.97
N ASN A 7 -6.32 5.81 -15.19
CA ASN A 7 -7.46 5.02 -15.67
C ASN A 7 -8.39 4.54 -14.53
N ASN A 8 -7.83 4.32 -13.33
CA ASN A 8 -8.57 3.81 -12.19
C ASN A 8 -8.68 4.84 -11.09
N ARG A 9 -9.88 4.98 -10.52
CA ARG A 9 -10.14 5.91 -9.43
C ARG A 9 -9.43 5.50 -8.14
N PHE A 10 -9.40 4.21 -7.84
CA PHE A 10 -8.78 3.66 -6.65
C PHE A 10 -7.72 2.63 -7.07
N ASN A 11 -6.50 2.80 -6.58
CA ASN A 11 -5.39 1.90 -6.82
C ASN A 11 -4.82 1.40 -5.49
N ILE A 12 -4.58 0.10 -5.40
CA ILE A 12 -3.92 -0.51 -4.25
C ILE A 12 -2.67 -1.27 -4.72
N ILE A 13 -1.51 -0.94 -4.15
CA ILE A 13 -0.22 -1.40 -4.66
C ILE A 13 0.50 -2.21 -3.60
N LEU A 14 0.63 -3.49 -3.83
CA LEU A 14 1.49 -4.39 -3.08
C LEU A 14 2.88 -4.38 -3.74
N LYS A 15 3.87 -3.88 -3.05
CA LYS A 15 5.19 -3.62 -3.63
C LYS A 15 6.33 -4.24 -2.83
N SER A 16 7.38 -4.60 -3.52
CA SER A 16 8.69 -4.82 -2.93
C SER A 16 9.28 -3.49 -2.44
N ARG A 17 10.21 -3.59 -1.50
CA ARG A 17 10.89 -2.42 -0.95
C ARG A 17 11.80 -1.75 -1.97
N GLN A 18 11.98 -0.42 -1.84
CA GLN A 18 12.89 0.40 -2.62
C GLN A 18 12.71 0.36 -4.15
N LEU A 19 11.48 0.19 -4.63
CA LEU A 19 11.14 0.31 -6.06
C LEU A 19 10.93 1.76 -6.53
N GLY A 20 11.17 2.75 -5.68
CA GLY A 20 11.00 4.15 -6.05
C GLY A 20 9.54 4.64 -6.08
N LEU A 21 8.57 3.84 -5.65
CA LEU A 21 7.14 4.18 -5.74
C LEU A 21 6.77 5.48 -5.00
N SER A 22 7.29 5.72 -3.79
CA SER A 22 7.06 6.98 -3.07
C SER A 22 7.62 8.19 -3.84
N THR A 23 8.67 7.99 -4.64
CA THR A 23 9.24 9.01 -5.53
C THR A 23 8.34 9.23 -6.75
N LEU A 24 7.82 8.15 -7.35
CA LEU A 24 6.87 8.21 -8.46
C LEU A 24 5.58 8.93 -8.07
N VAL A 25 4.97 8.58 -6.92
CA VAL A 25 3.72 9.23 -6.50
C VAL A 25 3.94 10.69 -6.07
N ALA A 26 5.16 11.07 -5.61
CA ALA A 26 5.51 12.47 -5.40
C ALA A 26 5.57 13.24 -6.72
N ALA A 27 6.19 12.67 -7.76
CA ALA A 27 6.22 13.25 -9.11
C ALA A 27 4.81 13.38 -9.69
N TYR A 28 3.98 12.35 -9.54
CA TYR A 28 2.58 12.35 -9.97
C TYR A 28 1.76 13.45 -9.27
N SER A 29 1.99 13.64 -7.94
CA SER A 29 1.35 14.72 -7.19
C SER A 29 1.73 16.11 -7.71
N VAL A 30 3.02 16.31 -8.00
CA VAL A 30 3.52 17.57 -8.60
C VAL A 30 2.89 17.80 -9.99
N TRP A 31 2.87 16.77 -10.84
CA TRP A 31 2.24 16.84 -12.15
C TRP A 31 0.76 17.23 -12.05
N GLN A 32 0.00 16.58 -11.18
CA GLN A 32 -1.41 16.92 -10.93
C GLN A 32 -1.58 18.37 -10.48
N SER A 33 -0.73 18.86 -9.58
CA SER A 33 -0.85 20.23 -9.03
C SER A 33 -0.45 21.32 -10.01
N ILE A 34 0.43 21.03 -10.95
CA ILE A 34 0.90 22.02 -11.93
C ILE A 34 -0.04 22.12 -13.13
N PHE A 35 -0.47 20.96 -13.66
CA PHE A 35 -1.25 20.93 -14.91
C PHE A 35 -2.76 21.02 -14.69
N TYR A 36 -3.23 20.87 -13.44
CA TYR A 36 -4.65 21.00 -13.11
C TYR A 36 -4.84 22.02 -11.96
N LYS A 37 -5.91 22.78 -12.03
CA LYS A 37 -6.26 23.77 -10.99
C LYS A 37 -6.96 23.11 -9.81
N GLU A 38 -6.84 23.74 -8.66
CA GLU A 38 -7.62 23.42 -7.43
C GLU A 38 -7.50 21.95 -7.00
N LYS A 39 -6.30 21.36 -7.19
CA LYS A 39 -6.03 19.98 -6.74
C LYS A 39 -5.63 19.97 -5.27
N ASN A 40 -6.47 19.38 -4.43
CA ASN A 40 -6.17 19.13 -3.03
C ASN A 40 -5.63 17.71 -2.88
N ILE A 41 -4.32 17.57 -2.62
CA ILE A 41 -3.61 16.30 -2.52
C ILE A 41 -3.15 16.09 -1.09
N LEU A 42 -3.62 15.00 -0.48
CA LEU A 42 -3.23 14.60 0.86
C LEU A 42 -2.39 13.31 0.82
N ILE A 43 -1.25 13.36 1.50
CA ILE A 43 -0.37 12.21 1.70
C ILE A 43 -0.40 11.85 3.18
N ILE A 44 -0.75 10.61 3.47
CA ILE A 44 -0.67 10.03 4.82
C ILE A 44 0.57 9.13 4.90
N ALA A 45 1.39 9.35 5.92
CA ALA A 45 2.57 8.57 6.20
C ALA A 45 2.56 8.07 7.64
N THR A 46 3.26 6.98 7.93
CA THR A 46 3.28 6.37 9.28
C THR A 46 3.89 7.26 10.37
N LYS A 47 4.79 8.18 9.99
CA LYS A 47 5.50 9.06 10.92
C LYS A 47 5.70 10.45 10.30
N LEU A 48 5.81 11.49 11.15
CA LEU A 48 6.06 12.87 10.71
C LEU A 48 7.33 13.00 9.85
N ALA A 49 8.41 12.33 10.21
CA ALA A 49 9.65 12.38 9.44
C ALA A 49 9.47 11.80 8.01
N VAL A 50 8.62 10.77 7.84
CA VAL A 50 8.30 10.18 6.54
C VAL A 50 7.45 11.15 5.71
N ALA A 51 6.45 11.78 6.32
CA ALA A 51 5.65 12.84 5.68
C ALA A 51 6.52 14.01 5.20
N GLN A 52 7.45 14.50 6.04
CA GLN A 52 8.39 15.55 5.66
C GLN A 52 9.36 15.13 4.55
N ASN A 53 9.79 13.86 4.54
CA ASN A 53 10.62 13.32 3.46
C ASN A 53 9.85 13.31 2.12
N PHE A 54 8.54 13.03 2.16
CA PHE A 54 7.71 13.08 0.97
C PHE A 54 7.64 14.51 0.40
N ILE A 55 7.37 15.50 1.24
CA ILE A 55 7.36 16.92 0.82
C ILE A 55 8.75 17.37 0.32
N ARG A 56 9.84 16.83 0.87
CA ARG A 56 11.18 17.09 0.35
C ARG A 56 11.37 16.59 -1.09
N LYS A 57 10.84 15.40 -1.41
CA LYS A 57 10.82 14.89 -2.79
C LYS A 57 10.00 15.79 -3.73
N VAL A 58 8.80 16.20 -3.30
CA VAL A 58 7.95 17.17 -4.03
C VAL A 58 8.74 18.44 -4.35
N LYS A 59 9.42 19.01 -3.37
CA LYS A 59 10.25 20.23 -3.58
C LYS A 59 11.43 20.01 -4.49
N THR A 60 12.04 18.83 -4.46
CA THR A 60 13.14 18.48 -5.36
C THR A 60 12.64 18.49 -6.81
N TYR A 61 11.47 17.91 -7.09
CA TYR A 61 10.87 17.96 -8.43
C TYR A 61 10.56 19.37 -8.88
N ILE A 62 9.92 20.19 -8.02
CA ILE A 62 9.63 21.59 -8.35
C ILE A 62 10.90 22.36 -8.69
N LYS A 63 11.98 22.19 -7.91
CA LYS A 63 13.27 22.85 -8.17
C LYS A 63 13.96 22.39 -9.44
N SER A 64 13.77 21.14 -9.85
CA SER A 64 14.40 20.60 -11.07
C SER A 64 13.62 20.90 -12.35
N MET A 65 12.40 21.45 -12.22
CA MET A 65 11.61 21.81 -13.39
C MET A 65 12.16 23.06 -14.09
N PRO A 66 12.14 23.07 -15.44
CA PRO A 66 12.39 24.29 -16.18
C PRO A 66 11.34 25.37 -15.86
N ASN A 67 11.78 26.64 -15.76
CA ASN A 67 10.88 27.74 -15.41
C ASN A 67 9.67 27.89 -16.36
N TRP A 68 9.84 27.54 -17.65
CA TRP A 68 8.76 27.60 -18.63
C TRP A 68 7.66 26.52 -18.38
N LEU A 69 7.98 25.45 -17.69
CA LEU A 69 7.03 24.37 -17.36
C LEU A 69 6.30 24.63 -16.05
N LEU A 70 6.94 25.36 -15.12
CA LEU A 70 6.36 25.70 -13.82
C LEU A 70 5.47 26.95 -13.93
N VAL A 71 4.31 26.79 -14.58
CA VAL A 71 3.38 27.92 -14.81
C VAL A 71 2.77 28.46 -13.50
N PRO A 72 2.21 27.62 -12.58
CA PRO A 72 1.78 28.11 -11.27
C PRO A 72 2.99 28.33 -10.35
N THR A 73 3.08 29.52 -9.76
CA THR A 73 4.11 29.81 -8.77
C THR A 73 3.81 29.15 -7.44
N VAL A 74 4.85 28.86 -6.66
CA VAL A 74 4.70 28.39 -5.27
C VAL A 74 4.43 29.59 -4.38
N VAL A 75 3.26 29.61 -3.72
CA VAL A 75 2.79 30.73 -2.86
C VAL A 75 3.01 30.47 -1.37
N ALA A 76 2.97 29.18 -0.95
CA ALA A 76 3.28 28.79 0.41
C ALA A 76 4.09 27.47 0.42
N ASN A 77 5.04 27.36 1.36
CA ASN A 77 5.99 26.26 1.38
C ASN A 77 6.54 26.06 2.79
N ASN A 78 6.14 24.98 3.44
CA ASN A 78 6.67 24.59 4.75
C ASN A 78 7.12 23.10 4.73
N LYS A 79 7.45 22.53 5.90
CA LYS A 79 7.96 21.15 6.00
C LYS A 79 6.92 20.06 5.64
N GLN A 80 5.63 20.41 5.65
CA GLN A 80 4.52 19.46 5.46
C GLN A 80 3.60 19.83 4.30
N GLN A 81 3.78 20.99 3.67
CA GLN A 81 2.86 21.51 2.67
C GLN A 81 3.56 22.35 1.62
N VAL A 82 3.04 22.29 0.39
CA VAL A 82 3.34 23.19 -0.73
C VAL A 82 2.02 23.64 -1.35
N GLU A 83 1.84 24.94 -1.55
CA GLU A 83 0.69 25.55 -2.19
C GLU A 83 1.10 26.28 -3.47
N PHE A 84 0.24 26.21 -4.48
CA PHE A 84 0.47 26.81 -5.79
C PHE A 84 -0.55 27.93 -6.06
N SER A 85 -0.15 28.92 -6.87
CA SER A 85 -1.00 30.07 -7.23
C SER A 85 -2.26 29.70 -8.02
N ASN A 86 -2.35 28.48 -8.56
CA ASN A 86 -3.54 27.96 -9.23
C ASN A 86 -4.57 27.31 -8.28
N GLY A 87 -4.41 27.48 -6.96
CA GLY A 87 -5.27 26.90 -5.93
C GLY A 87 -4.97 25.44 -5.58
N SER A 88 -3.96 24.83 -6.21
CA SER A 88 -3.57 23.47 -5.87
C SER A 88 -2.67 23.42 -4.64
N GLN A 89 -2.79 22.36 -3.84
CA GLN A 89 -1.94 22.11 -2.67
C GLN A 89 -1.54 20.64 -2.54
N ILE A 90 -0.36 20.40 -1.99
CA ILE A 90 0.15 19.09 -1.60
C ILE A 90 0.49 19.15 -0.12
N LYS A 91 -0.20 18.36 0.68
CA LYS A 91 -0.03 18.28 2.13
C LYS A 91 0.37 16.85 2.53
N ALA A 92 1.37 16.69 3.37
CA ALA A 92 1.77 15.40 3.92
C ALA A 92 1.74 15.44 5.45
N VAL A 93 1.00 14.51 6.04
CA VAL A 93 0.79 14.45 7.49
C VAL A 93 1.06 13.03 8.01
N PRO A 94 1.45 12.88 9.27
CA PRO A 94 1.47 11.58 9.90
C PRO A 94 0.04 11.08 10.12
N THR A 95 -0.08 9.77 10.33
CA THR A 95 -1.34 9.15 10.74
C THR A 95 -1.81 9.74 12.08
N SER A 96 -3.02 10.29 12.08
CA SER A 96 -3.74 10.73 13.27
C SER A 96 -5.23 10.57 13.03
N ASP A 97 -6.01 10.49 14.10
CA ASP A 97 -7.47 10.25 14.02
C ASP A 97 -8.21 11.34 13.23
N ASP A 98 -7.66 12.55 13.16
CA ASP A 98 -8.26 13.71 12.46
C ASP A 98 -7.57 14.04 11.13
N ALA A 99 -6.63 13.21 10.67
CA ALA A 99 -5.87 13.49 9.46
C ALA A 99 -6.80 13.60 8.24
N GLY A 100 -6.99 14.81 7.71
CA GLY A 100 -7.64 15.07 6.42
C GLY A 100 -9.16 14.96 6.37
N ARG A 101 -9.87 14.82 7.50
CA ARG A 101 -11.33 14.64 7.54
C ARG A 101 -12.13 15.86 7.10
N SER A 102 -11.54 17.04 7.11
CA SER A 102 -12.24 18.32 6.93
C SER A 102 -12.23 18.88 5.50
N GLU A 103 -11.52 18.26 4.57
CA GLU A 103 -11.31 18.82 3.24
C GLU A 103 -11.71 17.83 2.13
N ALA A 104 -12.36 18.34 1.07
CA ALA A 104 -12.59 17.53 -0.13
C ALA A 104 -11.23 17.25 -0.83
N LEU A 105 -10.91 15.99 -1.08
CA LEU A 105 -9.64 15.58 -1.66
C LEU A 105 -9.79 15.26 -3.13
N SER A 106 -8.87 15.77 -3.95
CA SER A 106 -8.70 15.35 -5.34
C SER A 106 -7.90 14.05 -5.44
N LEU A 107 -6.90 13.88 -4.56
CA LEU A 107 -6.07 12.69 -4.49
C LEU A 107 -5.65 12.42 -3.04
N LEU A 108 -5.90 11.21 -2.60
CA LEU A 108 -5.39 10.66 -1.34
C LEU A 108 -4.27 9.65 -1.64
N ILE A 109 -3.14 9.79 -0.97
CA ILE A 109 -2.03 8.84 -1.03
C ILE A 109 -1.79 8.33 0.38
N VAL A 110 -1.78 7.01 0.57
CA VAL A 110 -1.41 6.38 1.84
C VAL A 110 -0.17 5.54 1.60
N ASP A 111 0.97 5.98 2.12
CA ASP A 111 2.25 5.27 2.01
C ASP A 111 2.46 4.37 3.23
N GLU A 112 2.99 3.17 2.99
CA GLU A 112 3.19 2.11 3.99
C GLU A 112 1.90 1.76 4.76
N ALA A 113 0.79 1.62 4.03
CA ALA A 113 -0.57 1.45 4.58
C ALA A 113 -0.70 0.23 5.50
N ALA A 114 0.01 -0.88 5.23
CA ALA A 114 -0.01 -2.08 6.08
C ALA A 114 0.60 -1.85 7.47
N PHE A 115 1.35 -0.75 7.67
CA PHE A 115 2.00 -0.38 8.93
C PHE A 115 1.26 0.77 9.65
N VAL A 116 0.17 1.24 9.09
CA VAL A 116 -0.69 2.26 9.72
C VAL A 116 -1.52 1.58 10.80
N ARG A 117 -1.39 2.06 12.03
CA ARG A 117 -2.27 1.62 13.13
C ARG A 117 -3.70 2.11 12.88
N ASN A 118 -4.69 1.28 13.18
CA ASN A 118 -6.11 1.59 13.00
C ASN A 118 -6.42 2.11 11.58
N PHE A 119 -5.86 1.46 10.55
CA PHE A 119 -6.08 1.84 9.16
C PHE A 119 -7.57 1.85 8.80
N ASP A 120 -8.39 1.01 9.45
CA ASP A 120 -9.85 0.97 9.28
C ASP A 120 -10.50 2.30 9.61
N ASP A 121 -10.22 2.83 10.80
CA ASP A 121 -10.78 4.10 11.28
C ASP A 121 -10.31 5.27 10.41
N LEU A 122 -9.03 5.23 10.02
CA LEU A 122 -8.45 6.21 9.11
C LEU A 122 -9.16 6.17 7.75
N TRP A 123 -9.33 4.99 7.17
CA TRP A 123 -9.98 4.81 5.87
C TRP A 123 -11.45 5.21 5.92
N MET A 124 -12.19 4.79 6.94
CA MET A 124 -13.58 5.21 7.13
C MET A 124 -13.73 6.73 7.25
N GLY A 125 -12.79 7.40 7.91
CA GLY A 125 -12.78 8.86 8.03
C GLY A 125 -12.41 9.60 6.74
N LEU A 126 -11.52 9.00 5.91
CA LEU A 126 -11.03 9.64 4.68
C LEU A 126 -11.87 9.31 3.43
N TYR A 127 -12.51 8.16 3.39
CA TYR A 127 -13.29 7.76 2.23
C TYR A 127 -14.38 8.76 1.81
N PRO A 128 -15.15 9.38 2.75
CA PRO A 128 -16.13 10.41 2.41
C PRO A 128 -15.52 11.65 1.75
N THR A 129 -14.27 12.02 2.07
CA THR A 129 -13.58 13.17 1.48
C THR A 129 -13.28 13.01 -0.02
N LEU A 130 -13.38 11.78 -0.52
CA LEU A 130 -13.22 11.44 -1.93
C LEU A 130 -14.55 11.43 -2.69
N SER A 131 -15.70 11.68 -2.04
CA SER A 131 -17.05 11.56 -2.62
C SER A 131 -17.27 12.44 -3.86
N THR A 132 -16.60 13.58 -3.94
CA THR A 132 -16.67 14.54 -5.06
C THR A 132 -15.85 14.15 -6.30
N GLY A 133 -15.48 12.89 -6.44
CA GLY A 133 -14.69 12.38 -7.56
C GLY A 133 -13.20 12.20 -7.28
N GLY A 134 -12.79 12.36 -6.02
CA GLY A 134 -11.41 12.16 -5.58
C GLY A 134 -10.90 10.74 -5.82
N ARG A 135 -9.60 10.59 -5.96
CA ARG A 135 -8.86 9.35 -6.25
C ARG A 135 -8.06 8.90 -5.04
N ALA A 136 -7.74 7.60 -4.96
CA ALA A 136 -6.84 7.10 -3.93
C ALA A 136 -5.74 6.21 -4.53
N ILE A 137 -4.54 6.33 -3.97
CA ILE A 137 -3.38 5.45 -4.20
C ILE A 137 -2.90 4.97 -2.84
N ILE A 138 -3.12 3.70 -2.56
CA ILE A 138 -2.70 3.04 -1.32
C ILE A 138 -1.54 2.12 -1.66
N LEU A 139 -0.39 2.28 -1.01
CA LEU A 139 0.79 1.47 -1.31
C LEU A 139 1.48 0.98 -0.04
N SER A 140 1.96 -0.26 -0.07
CA SER A 140 2.71 -0.87 1.03
C SER A 140 3.51 -2.09 0.60
N THR A 141 4.52 -2.45 1.39
CA THR A 141 4.97 -3.84 1.51
C THR A 141 3.98 -4.63 2.37
N PRO A 142 3.92 -5.97 2.30
CA PRO A 142 3.02 -6.74 3.14
C PRO A 142 3.44 -6.69 4.62
N ASN A 143 2.48 -6.84 5.52
CA ASN A 143 2.71 -6.90 6.97
C ASN A 143 1.78 -7.93 7.62
N GLY A 144 1.90 -9.19 7.22
CA GLY A 144 1.07 -10.28 7.71
C GLY A 144 -0.34 -10.35 7.11
N VAL A 145 -1.05 -11.40 7.48
CA VAL A 145 -2.45 -11.65 7.11
C VAL A 145 -3.37 -11.02 8.15
N GLY A 146 -4.52 -10.50 7.75
CA GLY A 146 -5.63 -10.10 8.63
C GLY A 146 -5.77 -8.60 8.88
N GLY A 147 -4.88 -7.73 8.45
CA GLY A 147 -5.10 -6.28 8.54
C GLY A 147 -5.94 -5.73 7.38
N GLN A 148 -6.53 -4.54 7.54
CA GLN A 148 -7.38 -3.91 6.52
C GLN A 148 -6.69 -3.74 5.18
N TYR A 149 -5.40 -3.41 5.15
CA TYR A 149 -4.66 -3.34 3.89
C TYR A 149 -4.66 -4.69 3.17
N HIS A 150 -4.40 -5.80 3.89
CA HIS A 150 -4.47 -7.16 3.34
C HIS A 150 -5.87 -7.49 2.82
N GLU A 151 -6.92 -7.17 3.59
CA GLU A 151 -8.30 -7.41 3.14
C GLU A 151 -8.66 -6.60 1.90
N LEU A 152 -8.33 -5.30 1.87
CA LEU A 152 -8.58 -4.45 0.70
C LEU A 152 -7.87 -4.97 -0.53
N TYR A 153 -6.60 -5.39 -0.38
CA TYR A 153 -5.81 -5.93 -1.50
C TYR A 153 -6.38 -7.25 -2.00
N THR A 154 -6.68 -8.20 -1.09
CA THR A 154 -7.23 -9.51 -1.45
C THR A 154 -8.63 -9.40 -2.09
N LYS A 155 -9.50 -8.52 -1.57
CA LYS A 155 -10.79 -8.21 -2.19
C LYS A 155 -10.63 -7.57 -3.56
N ALA A 156 -9.61 -6.75 -3.77
CA ALA A 156 -9.31 -6.17 -5.08
C ALA A 156 -8.86 -7.24 -6.09
N GLU A 157 -7.99 -8.17 -5.70
CA GLU A 157 -7.59 -9.30 -6.54
C GLU A 157 -8.78 -10.16 -6.95
N ARG A 158 -9.76 -10.35 -6.07
CA ARG A 158 -11.01 -11.09 -6.33
C ARG A 158 -12.07 -10.27 -7.04
N LYS A 159 -11.81 -8.99 -7.34
CA LYS A 159 -12.77 -8.04 -7.92
C LYS A 159 -14.02 -7.81 -7.06
N GLU A 160 -13.90 -7.95 -5.75
CA GLU A 160 -14.97 -7.77 -4.77
C GLU A 160 -15.08 -6.31 -4.29
N ASN A 161 -14.15 -5.44 -4.68
CA ASN A 161 -14.18 -4.01 -4.42
C ASN A 161 -13.79 -3.20 -5.67
N LYS A 162 -13.77 -1.86 -5.53
CA LYS A 162 -13.48 -0.95 -6.65
C LYS A 162 -12.00 -0.61 -6.82
N PHE A 163 -11.11 -1.24 -6.08
CA PHE A 163 -9.68 -1.01 -6.21
C PHE A 163 -9.09 -1.80 -7.38
N ASN A 164 -8.19 -1.16 -8.11
CA ASN A 164 -7.31 -1.79 -9.08
C ASN A 164 -6.06 -2.31 -8.34
N PRO A 165 -5.86 -3.64 -8.23
CA PRO A 165 -4.71 -4.20 -7.55
C PRO A 165 -3.49 -4.18 -8.49
N ILE A 166 -2.36 -3.73 -7.94
CA ILE A 166 -1.08 -3.72 -8.64
C ILE A 166 -0.08 -4.45 -7.75
N LYS A 167 0.60 -5.47 -8.28
CA LYS A 167 1.67 -6.19 -7.59
C LYS A 167 3.00 -5.92 -8.28
N LEU A 168 3.98 -5.45 -7.51
CA LEU A 168 5.32 -5.11 -8.02
C LEU A 168 6.37 -5.85 -7.20
N LEU A 169 6.92 -6.90 -7.76
CA LEU A 169 8.02 -7.67 -7.17
C LEU A 169 9.36 -6.95 -7.36
N TRP A 170 10.39 -7.46 -6.73
CA TRP A 170 11.73 -6.88 -6.76
C TRP A 170 12.34 -6.84 -8.18
N ASP A 171 12.00 -7.79 -9.02
CA ASP A 171 12.50 -8.00 -10.39
C ASP A 171 11.94 -7.02 -11.43
N VAL A 172 10.90 -6.24 -11.08
CA VAL A 172 10.43 -5.17 -11.96
C VAL A 172 11.41 -3.99 -12.05
N HIS A 173 12.41 -3.94 -11.17
CA HIS A 173 13.46 -2.93 -11.22
C HIS A 173 14.53 -3.34 -12.24
N PRO A 174 14.85 -2.50 -13.26
CA PRO A 174 15.71 -2.89 -14.37
C PRO A 174 17.15 -3.27 -13.97
N GLU A 175 17.63 -2.84 -12.81
CA GLU A 175 18.98 -3.14 -12.30
C GLU A 175 19.02 -4.34 -11.33
N ARG A 176 17.88 -5.03 -11.11
CA ARG A 176 17.79 -6.15 -10.17
C ARG A 176 17.58 -7.45 -10.90
N GLY A 177 18.68 -8.21 -11.09
CA GLY A 177 18.66 -9.60 -11.57
C GLY A 177 18.88 -10.60 -10.44
N ASP A 178 19.01 -11.87 -10.80
CA ASP A 178 19.23 -12.96 -9.84
C ASP A 178 20.48 -12.76 -8.99
N ASP A 179 21.58 -12.26 -9.58
CA ASP A 179 22.81 -11.93 -8.86
C ASP A 179 22.59 -10.87 -7.77
N TRP A 180 21.73 -9.87 -8.05
CA TRP A 180 21.35 -8.86 -7.06
C TRP A 180 20.54 -9.51 -5.94
N PHE A 181 19.57 -10.35 -6.27
CA PHE A 181 18.73 -11.04 -5.30
C PHE A 181 19.54 -11.91 -4.37
N GLU A 182 20.46 -12.73 -4.91
CA GLU A 182 21.33 -13.58 -4.09
C GLU A 182 22.21 -12.77 -3.13
N LYS A 183 22.77 -11.65 -3.59
CA LYS A 183 23.60 -10.77 -2.75
C LYS A 183 22.79 -10.09 -1.64
N GLU A 184 21.63 -9.56 -1.98
CA GLU A 184 20.77 -8.82 -1.04
C GLU A 184 20.22 -9.75 0.04
N THR A 185 19.82 -10.96 -0.33
CA THR A 185 19.17 -11.91 0.59
C THR A 185 20.11 -12.64 1.53
N LYS A 186 21.45 -12.62 1.30
CA LYS A 186 22.43 -13.33 2.13
C LYS A 186 22.32 -13.08 3.64
N ASN A 187 21.98 -11.86 4.01
CA ASN A 187 21.88 -11.44 5.42
C ASN A 187 20.42 -11.22 5.87
N MET A 188 19.44 -11.64 5.05
CA MET A 188 18.02 -11.49 5.36
C MET A 188 17.42 -12.80 5.87
N SER A 189 16.55 -12.71 6.88
CA SER A 189 15.73 -13.85 7.28
C SER A 189 14.68 -14.17 6.22
N LYS A 190 14.16 -15.40 6.20
CA LYS A 190 13.07 -15.81 5.30
C LYS A 190 11.87 -14.85 5.40
N LYS A 191 11.50 -14.44 6.62
CA LYS A 191 10.44 -13.45 6.86
C LYS A 191 10.75 -12.11 6.18
N GLN A 192 11.97 -11.59 6.32
CA GLN A 192 12.37 -10.33 5.66
C GLN A 192 12.32 -10.44 4.14
N ILE A 193 12.81 -11.56 3.57
CA ILE A 193 12.73 -11.80 2.12
C ILE A 193 11.27 -11.79 1.65
N SER A 194 10.40 -12.53 2.34
CA SER A 194 8.97 -12.60 2.02
C SER A 194 8.29 -11.23 2.09
N GLN A 195 8.57 -10.46 3.13
CA GLN A 195 8.00 -9.15 3.37
C GLN A 195 8.55 -8.08 2.41
N GLU A 196 9.86 -8.01 2.29
CA GLU A 196 10.53 -6.88 1.64
C GLU A 196 10.70 -7.09 0.12
N LEU A 197 10.76 -8.34 -0.35
CA LEU A 197 11.05 -8.66 -1.75
C LEU A 197 9.94 -9.42 -2.45
N LEU A 198 9.38 -10.47 -1.84
CA LEU A 198 8.45 -11.38 -2.50
C LEU A 198 6.97 -10.97 -2.41
N CYS A 199 6.65 -9.92 -1.65
CA CYS A 199 5.28 -9.47 -1.49
C CYS A 199 4.33 -10.58 -1.01
N ASP A 200 4.78 -11.37 -0.02
CA ASP A 200 4.01 -12.48 0.53
C ASP A 200 3.44 -12.11 1.91
N PHE A 201 2.13 -12.05 2.00
CA PHE A 201 1.43 -11.73 3.24
C PHE A 201 1.57 -12.85 4.29
N ALA A 202 1.48 -14.12 3.88
CA ALA A 202 1.46 -15.24 4.81
C ALA A 202 2.76 -15.37 5.60
N SER A 203 3.89 -15.15 4.95
CA SER A 203 5.21 -15.28 5.54
C SER A 203 5.76 -13.96 6.13
N SER A 204 5.06 -12.85 5.96
CA SER A 204 5.52 -11.51 6.39
C SER A 204 5.07 -11.13 7.81
N GLY A 205 4.05 -11.78 8.35
CA GLY A 205 3.48 -11.47 9.67
C GLY A 205 4.17 -12.15 10.85
N ASP A 206 3.86 -11.69 12.06
CA ASP A 206 4.16 -12.42 13.30
C ASP A 206 3.08 -13.49 13.50
N THR A 207 3.31 -14.67 12.94
CA THR A 207 2.42 -15.81 13.10
C THR A 207 2.86 -16.69 14.28
N PHE A 208 1.91 -17.23 15.03
CA PHE A 208 2.19 -18.18 16.12
C PHE A 208 2.93 -19.43 15.60
N LEU A 209 2.61 -19.85 14.36
CA LEU A 209 3.30 -20.94 13.68
C LEU A 209 4.20 -20.36 12.56
N THR A 210 5.42 -20.87 12.47
CA THR A 210 6.31 -20.52 11.36
C THR A 210 5.78 -21.09 10.03
N GLN A 211 6.14 -20.50 8.89
CA GLN A 211 5.74 -21.00 7.57
C GLN A 211 6.19 -22.47 7.38
N ASP A 212 7.41 -22.82 7.80
CA ASP A 212 7.92 -24.20 7.75
C ASP A 212 7.03 -25.18 8.56
N THR A 213 6.45 -24.72 9.67
CA THR A 213 5.51 -25.50 10.48
C THR A 213 4.15 -25.63 9.78
N LEU A 214 3.65 -24.55 9.18
CA LEU A 214 2.41 -24.57 8.40
C LEU A 214 2.52 -25.50 7.19
N ASP A 215 3.64 -25.47 6.48
CA ASP A 215 3.87 -26.34 5.32
C ASP A 215 3.96 -27.84 5.74
N LYS A 216 4.60 -28.12 6.86
CA LYS A 216 4.58 -29.48 7.45
C LYS A 216 3.16 -29.90 7.83
N LEU A 217 2.37 -29.03 8.47
CA LEU A 217 0.98 -29.31 8.82
C LEU A 217 0.13 -29.53 7.56
N ARG A 218 0.31 -28.76 6.51
CA ARG A 218 -0.38 -28.95 5.21
C ARG A 218 -0.10 -30.31 4.61
N ILE A 219 1.17 -30.75 4.62
CA ILE A 219 1.56 -32.09 4.12
C ILE A 219 0.92 -33.19 4.97
N LEU A 220 0.77 -32.98 6.26
CA LEU A 220 0.15 -33.91 7.19
C LEU A 220 -1.38 -33.90 7.15
N THR A 221 -1.98 -32.87 6.54
CA THR A 221 -3.44 -32.75 6.44
C THR A 221 -3.99 -33.85 5.53
N LYS A 222 -4.88 -34.66 6.07
CA LYS A 222 -5.62 -35.70 5.33
C LYS A 222 -7.07 -35.31 5.20
N SER A 223 -7.69 -35.66 4.09
CA SER A 223 -9.15 -35.56 3.99
C SER A 223 -9.81 -36.54 4.95
N PRO A 224 -10.93 -36.16 5.58
CA PRO A 224 -11.68 -37.10 6.42
C PRO A 224 -12.17 -38.28 5.58
N ILE A 225 -12.15 -39.47 6.18
CA ILE A 225 -12.64 -40.70 5.55
C ILE A 225 -14.16 -40.60 5.36
N GLU A 226 -14.85 -40.05 6.35
CA GLU A 226 -16.30 -39.92 6.38
C GLU A 226 -16.72 -38.59 6.99
N LYS A 227 -17.84 -38.06 6.52
CA LYS A 227 -18.52 -36.90 7.09
C LYS A 227 -19.95 -37.29 7.44
N SER A 228 -20.41 -36.99 8.63
CA SER A 228 -21.76 -37.32 9.09
C SER A 228 -22.37 -36.23 9.96
N GLY A 229 -23.61 -36.43 10.42
CA GLY A 229 -24.35 -35.50 11.25
C GLY A 229 -25.25 -34.54 10.45
N PRO A 230 -26.19 -33.87 11.12
CA PRO A 230 -26.96 -32.77 10.54
C PRO A 230 -25.96 -31.72 10.04
N GLU A 231 -26.05 -31.30 8.79
CA GLU A 231 -25.13 -30.34 8.17
C GLU A 231 -23.70 -30.84 7.88
N MET A 232 -23.43 -32.16 7.91
CA MET A 232 -22.10 -32.73 7.65
C MET A 232 -20.98 -32.20 8.58
N ASN A 233 -21.29 -31.88 9.82
CA ASN A 233 -20.40 -31.24 10.78
C ASN A 233 -19.57 -32.19 11.63
N VAL A 234 -19.75 -33.52 11.50
CA VAL A 234 -18.94 -34.54 12.16
C VAL A 234 -18.02 -35.18 11.13
N TRP A 235 -16.72 -35.11 11.37
CA TRP A 235 -15.70 -35.57 10.44
C TRP A 235 -14.84 -36.67 11.09
N TYR A 236 -14.65 -37.80 10.39
CA TYR A 236 -13.86 -38.92 10.84
C TYR A 236 -12.59 -39.04 9.99
N TRP A 237 -11.43 -39.10 10.65
CA TRP A 237 -10.14 -39.35 9.99
C TRP A 237 -9.65 -40.79 10.22
N GLU A 238 -10.08 -41.42 11.33
CA GLU A 238 -9.86 -42.82 11.67
C GLU A 238 -11.12 -43.36 12.30
N HIS A 239 -11.46 -44.60 11.98
CA HIS A 239 -12.55 -45.27 12.70
C HIS A 239 -12.09 -45.62 14.09
N PRO A 240 -12.93 -45.47 15.14
CA PRO A 240 -12.56 -45.88 16.49
C PRO A 240 -12.24 -47.38 16.46
N LEU A 241 -11.11 -47.75 17.08
CA LEU A 241 -10.77 -49.16 17.26
C LEU A 241 -11.89 -49.80 18.02
N ARG A 242 -12.50 -50.85 17.44
CA ARG A 242 -13.47 -51.68 18.16
C ARG A 242 -12.75 -52.36 19.34
N SER A 243 -13.06 -51.94 20.55
CA SER A 243 -12.64 -52.63 21.79
C SER A 243 -13.31 -53.99 21.91
#